data_418f61dc988a8b6bc30702b8c76f60f4
#
_entry.id   418f61dc988a8b6bc30702b8c76f60f4
#
_cell.length_a   1.000
_cell.length_b   1.000
_cell.length_c   1.000
_cell.angle_alpha   90.00
_cell.angle_beta   90.00
_cell.angle_gamma   90.00
#
_symmetry.space_group_name_H-M   'P 1'
#
loop_
_entity.id
_entity.type
_entity.pdbx_description
1 polymer ?
#
loop_
_entity_poly.entity_id
_entity_poly.type
_entity_poly.pdbx_seq_one_letter_code
_entity_poly.pdbx_strand_id
1 'polypeptide(L)'
;KAEAFWPSFKRMVGLLGAYRKTLVVVALAAVGTVVLAVAAPKVLGQATNVIFEGVISTMLPAGTTKAQAVEALRAQGMDDFATMLSAMDVVPGAGIDYTRLGRILTVVLALYIGSAVLNWLQGWLLNRVTVKVLYRLRAQVEDKVHRLPLSYFDAVQRGELLSRLTNDVDNVTNTLQQSLSSALTSILTVVGVLGMMFSISWKLALVALIIFPLMGVVF
;
A
#
# COMPACT_ATOMS: atom_id res chain seq x y z
N LYS A 1 18.54 18.43 21.88
CA LYS A 1 19.13 17.41 20.96
C LYS A 1 18.84 16.06 21.54
N ALA A 2 18.30 15.13 20.74
CA ALA A 2 18.02 13.76 21.15
C ALA A 2 19.33 12.98 21.25
N GLU A 3 20.03 13.11 22.37
CA GLU A 3 21.35 12.48 22.59
C GLU A 3 21.33 10.95 22.68
N ALA A 4 20.18 10.31 22.65
CA ALA A 4 20.04 8.86 22.78
C ALA A 4 18.87 8.28 21.96
N PHE A 5 18.72 8.68 20.67
CA PHE A 5 17.65 8.15 19.83
C PHE A 5 17.69 6.61 19.71
N TRP A 6 18.83 6.05 19.36
CA TRP A 6 19.00 4.61 19.15
C TRP A 6 18.74 3.74 20.40
N PRO A 7 19.29 4.08 21.61
CA PRO A 7 18.97 3.33 22.82
C PRO A 7 17.50 3.41 23.21
N SER A 8 16.86 4.59 23.05
CA SER A 8 15.44 4.78 23.34
C SER A 8 14.56 4.00 22.37
N PHE A 9 14.85 4.06 21.07
CA PHE A 9 14.17 3.29 20.04
C PHE A 9 14.28 1.77 20.28
N LYS A 10 15.47 1.28 20.62
CA LYS A 10 15.69 -0.15 20.94
C LYS A 10 14.90 -0.61 22.15
N ARG A 11 14.78 0.23 23.19
CA ARG A 11 13.93 -0.05 24.37
C ARG A 11 12.46 -0.10 23.99
N MET A 12 11.97 0.84 23.18
CA MET A 12 10.59 0.86 22.71
C MET A 12 10.25 -0.36 21.85
N VAL A 13 11.14 -0.74 20.94
CA VAL A 13 10.99 -1.97 20.13
C VAL A 13 11.04 -3.22 21.03
N GLY A 14 11.84 -3.19 22.11
CA GLY A 14 11.88 -4.25 23.11
C GLY A 14 10.53 -4.47 23.83
N LEU A 15 9.77 -3.39 24.10
CA LEU A 15 8.42 -3.49 24.66
C LEU A 15 7.42 -4.19 23.72
N LEU A 16 7.61 -4.01 22.42
CA LEU A 16 6.83 -4.69 21.39
C LEU A 16 7.16 -6.18 21.26
N GLY A 17 8.37 -6.60 21.70
CA GLY A 17 8.84 -7.99 21.62
C GLY A 17 7.93 -9.00 22.35
N ALA A 18 7.23 -8.55 23.39
CA ALA A 18 6.23 -9.37 24.08
C ALA A 18 5.00 -9.73 23.20
N TYR A 19 4.77 -8.96 22.13
CA TYR A 19 3.62 -9.12 21.21
C TYR A 19 4.03 -9.60 19.81
N ARG A 20 5.22 -10.22 19.69
CA ARG A 20 5.78 -10.67 18.40
C ARG A 20 4.83 -11.49 17.55
N LYS A 21 3.99 -12.35 18.15
CA LYS A 21 2.98 -13.14 17.41
C LYS A 21 1.94 -12.24 16.73
N THR A 22 1.41 -11.26 17.45
CA THR A 22 0.46 -10.28 16.90
C THR A 22 1.12 -9.40 15.85
N LEU A 23 2.37 -8.99 16.06
CA LEU A 23 3.13 -8.20 15.07
C LEU A 23 3.41 -8.98 13.79
N VAL A 24 3.63 -10.29 13.85
CA VAL A 24 3.74 -11.14 12.66
C VAL A 24 2.42 -11.15 11.89
N VAL A 25 1.28 -11.28 12.58
CA VAL A 25 -0.05 -11.21 11.92
C VAL A 25 -0.28 -9.84 11.29
N VAL A 26 0.10 -8.76 11.98
CA VAL A 26 0.05 -7.38 11.44
C VAL A 26 0.91 -7.27 10.17
N ALA A 27 2.13 -7.81 10.19
CA ALA A 27 3.01 -7.79 9.02
C ALA A 27 2.44 -8.61 7.85
N LEU A 28 1.88 -9.79 8.12
CA LEU A 28 1.22 -10.60 7.09
C LEU A 28 -0.02 -9.90 6.50
N ALA A 29 -0.83 -9.26 7.34
CA ALA A 29 -1.96 -8.45 6.89
C ALA A 29 -1.50 -7.26 6.03
N ALA A 30 -0.41 -6.59 6.41
CA ALA A 30 0.18 -5.50 5.63
C ALA A 30 0.67 -5.98 4.26
N VAL A 31 1.36 -7.12 4.21
CA VAL A 31 1.78 -7.74 2.94
C VAL A 31 0.56 -8.06 2.08
N GLY A 32 -0.47 -8.70 2.65
CA GLY A 32 -1.71 -8.99 1.94
C GLY A 32 -2.40 -7.74 1.39
N THR A 33 -2.49 -6.67 2.20
CA THR A 33 -3.02 -5.37 1.79
C THR A 33 -2.30 -4.83 0.56
N VAL A 34 -0.96 -4.81 0.60
CA VAL A 34 -0.14 -4.29 -0.50
C VAL A 34 -0.24 -5.16 -1.75
N VAL A 35 -0.20 -6.48 -1.60
CA VAL A 35 -0.33 -7.41 -2.75
C VAL A 35 -1.66 -7.20 -3.47
N LEU A 36 -2.77 -7.12 -2.74
CA LEU A 36 -4.09 -6.89 -3.33
C LEU A 36 -4.19 -5.49 -3.96
N ALA A 37 -3.70 -4.45 -3.27
CA ALA A 37 -3.72 -3.08 -3.77
C ALA A 37 -2.88 -2.90 -5.05
N VAL A 38 -1.70 -3.55 -5.11
CA VAL A 38 -0.80 -3.46 -6.26
C VAL A 38 -1.29 -4.32 -7.44
N ALA A 39 -2.00 -5.43 -7.16
CA ALA A 39 -2.60 -6.26 -8.20
C ALA A 39 -3.80 -5.59 -8.91
N ALA A 40 -4.56 -4.76 -8.19
CA ALA A 40 -5.80 -4.14 -8.70
C ALA A 40 -5.58 -3.30 -9.98
N PRO A 41 -4.58 -2.42 -10.12
CA PRO A 41 -4.32 -1.67 -11.35
C PRO A 41 -4.00 -2.57 -12.55
N LYS A 42 -3.33 -3.70 -12.35
CA LYS A 42 -3.03 -4.67 -13.43
C LYS A 42 -4.31 -5.31 -13.96
N VAL A 43 -5.22 -5.69 -13.06
CA VAL A 43 -6.53 -6.24 -13.44
C VAL A 43 -7.40 -5.16 -14.08
N LEU A 44 -7.37 -3.92 -13.58
CA LEU A 44 -8.09 -2.79 -14.15
C LEU A 44 -7.61 -2.49 -15.59
N GLY A 45 -6.33 -2.65 -15.87
CA GLY A 45 -5.79 -2.54 -17.23
C GLY A 45 -6.45 -3.51 -18.23
N GLN A 46 -6.86 -4.69 -17.78
CA GLN A 46 -7.63 -5.62 -18.63
C GLN A 46 -9.03 -5.08 -18.96
N ALA A 47 -9.68 -4.36 -18.03
CA ALA A 47 -10.96 -3.70 -18.32
C ALA A 47 -10.80 -2.61 -19.40
N THR A 48 -9.72 -1.84 -19.34
CA THR A 48 -9.38 -0.85 -20.37
C THR A 48 -9.19 -1.51 -21.72
N ASN A 49 -8.50 -2.66 -21.77
CA ASN A 49 -8.34 -3.41 -23.02
C ASN A 49 -9.69 -3.87 -23.59
N VAL A 50 -10.60 -4.41 -22.76
CA VAL A 50 -11.94 -4.84 -23.21
C VAL A 50 -12.75 -3.68 -23.78
N ILE A 51 -12.68 -2.50 -23.17
CA ILE A 51 -13.34 -1.30 -23.66
C ILE A 51 -12.73 -0.89 -25.02
N PHE A 52 -11.41 -0.88 -25.11
CA PHE A 52 -10.69 -0.47 -26.31
C PHE A 52 -10.93 -1.46 -27.47
N GLU A 53 -10.89 -2.76 -27.21
CA GLU A 53 -11.25 -3.83 -28.14
C GLU A 53 -12.69 -3.66 -28.64
N GLY A 54 -13.63 -3.35 -27.75
CA GLY A 54 -15.03 -3.11 -28.11
C GLY A 54 -15.24 -1.88 -28.94
N VAL A 55 -14.57 -0.77 -28.66
CA VAL A 55 -14.64 0.45 -29.46
C VAL A 55 -14.08 0.21 -30.86
N ILE A 56 -12.93 -0.43 -31.00
CA ILE A 56 -12.36 -0.78 -32.30
C ILE A 56 -13.28 -1.74 -33.05
N SER A 57 -13.88 -2.70 -32.36
CA SER A 57 -14.86 -3.62 -32.95
C SER A 57 -16.02 -2.91 -33.65
N THR A 58 -16.52 -1.79 -33.06
CA THR A 58 -17.61 -1.01 -33.69
C THR A 58 -17.18 -0.22 -34.93
N MET A 59 -15.88 0.04 -35.08
CA MET A 59 -15.32 0.73 -36.27
C MET A 59 -15.10 -0.22 -37.46
N LEU A 60 -15.10 -1.53 -37.21
CA LEU A 60 -14.91 -2.54 -38.21
C LEU A 60 -16.26 -3.00 -38.79
N PRO A 61 -16.39 -3.24 -40.14
CA PRO A 61 -17.62 -3.71 -40.71
C PRO A 61 -18.09 -5.02 -40.14
N ALA A 62 -19.36 -5.10 -39.72
CA ALA A 62 -19.98 -6.32 -39.24
C ALA A 62 -19.95 -7.44 -40.30
N GLY A 63 -19.61 -8.65 -39.87
CA GLY A 63 -19.52 -9.81 -40.75
C GLY A 63 -18.15 -10.02 -41.41
N THR A 64 -17.18 -9.11 -41.22
CA THR A 64 -15.80 -9.36 -41.61
C THR A 64 -15.07 -10.17 -40.55
N THR A 65 -14.10 -10.99 -40.94
CA THR A 65 -13.21 -11.65 -39.99
C THR A 65 -12.08 -10.70 -39.59
N LYS A 66 -11.52 -10.91 -38.39
CA LYS A 66 -10.34 -10.17 -37.93
C LYS A 66 -9.19 -10.21 -38.94
N ALA A 67 -8.96 -11.37 -39.57
CA ALA A 67 -7.93 -11.53 -40.59
C ALA A 67 -8.16 -10.64 -41.80
N GLN A 68 -9.40 -10.56 -42.31
CA GLN A 68 -9.79 -9.69 -43.43
C GLN A 68 -9.62 -8.21 -43.09
N ALA A 69 -9.97 -7.81 -41.87
CA ALA A 69 -9.78 -6.44 -41.38
C ALA A 69 -8.30 -6.06 -41.31
N VAL A 70 -7.44 -6.96 -40.82
CA VAL A 70 -5.97 -6.78 -40.76
C VAL A 70 -5.39 -6.64 -42.17
N GLU A 71 -5.83 -7.47 -43.11
CA GLU A 71 -5.36 -7.44 -44.51
C GLU A 71 -5.79 -6.17 -45.23
N ALA A 72 -7.04 -5.72 -45.02
CA ALA A 72 -7.55 -4.46 -45.57
C ALA A 72 -6.75 -3.25 -45.03
N LEU A 73 -6.38 -3.23 -43.77
CA LEU A 73 -5.54 -2.18 -43.16
C LEU A 73 -4.12 -2.17 -43.77
N ARG A 74 -3.53 -3.34 -44.01
CA ARG A 74 -2.23 -3.44 -44.70
C ARG A 74 -2.29 -2.96 -46.14
N ALA A 75 -3.35 -3.32 -46.84
CA ALA A 75 -3.56 -2.85 -48.22
C ALA A 75 -3.70 -1.31 -48.32
N GLN A 76 -4.12 -0.66 -47.22
CA GLN A 76 -4.20 0.81 -47.09
C GLN A 76 -2.90 1.44 -46.58
N GLY A 77 -1.84 0.68 -46.38
CA GLY A 77 -0.55 1.18 -45.88
C GLY A 77 -0.53 1.50 -44.38
N MET A 78 -1.53 0.99 -43.61
CA MET A 78 -1.65 1.20 -42.15
C MET A 78 -1.08 0.01 -41.39
N ASP A 79 0.19 -0.32 -41.60
CA ASP A 79 0.84 -1.52 -41.02
C ASP A 79 0.88 -1.53 -39.49
N ASP A 80 1.06 -0.36 -38.88
CA ASP A 80 1.07 -0.24 -37.40
C ASP A 80 -0.30 -0.58 -36.82
N PHE A 81 -1.38 -0.07 -37.41
CA PHE A 81 -2.76 -0.41 -36.99
C PHE A 81 -3.09 -1.87 -37.25
N ALA A 82 -2.66 -2.43 -38.38
CA ALA A 82 -2.83 -3.83 -38.71
C ALA A 82 -2.12 -4.74 -37.67
N THR A 83 -0.92 -4.37 -37.29
CA THR A 83 -0.15 -5.08 -36.28
C THR A 83 -0.81 -4.99 -34.90
N MET A 84 -1.28 -3.80 -34.50
CA MET A 84 -2.02 -3.58 -33.26
C MET A 84 -3.32 -4.40 -33.24
N LEU A 85 -4.13 -4.34 -34.30
CA LEU A 85 -5.37 -5.10 -34.41
C LEU A 85 -5.12 -6.62 -34.36
N SER A 86 -4.02 -7.09 -34.97
CA SER A 86 -3.66 -8.51 -34.94
C SER A 86 -3.36 -9.03 -33.53
N ALA A 87 -2.84 -8.17 -32.63
CA ALA A 87 -2.53 -8.50 -31.24
C ALA A 87 -3.74 -8.42 -30.30
N MET A 88 -4.85 -7.78 -30.74
CA MET A 88 -6.05 -7.57 -29.92
C MET A 88 -7.05 -8.71 -30.09
N ASP A 89 -7.92 -8.94 -29.11
CA ASP A 89 -9.01 -9.92 -29.17
C ASP A 89 -10.32 -9.25 -29.64
N VAL A 90 -10.33 -8.81 -30.89
CA VAL A 90 -11.45 -8.05 -31.50
C VAL A 90 -12.32 -8.94 -32.38
N VAL A 91 -13.62 -8.91 -32.11
CA VAL A 91 -14.66 -9.50 -32.99
C VAL A 91 -15.36 -8.35 -33.73
N PRO A 92 -15.16 -8.19 -35.05
CA PRO A 92 -15.74 -7.07 -35.78
C PRO A 92 -17.27 -6.98 -35.65
N GLY A 93 -17.77 -5.79 -35.30
CA GLY A 93 -19.21 -5.53 -35.18
C GLY A 93 -19.84 -5.98 -33.85
N ALA A 94 -19.11 -6.64 -32.96
CA ALA A 94 -19.66 -7.14 -31.68
C ALA A 94 -19.86 -6.07 -30.61
N GLY A 95 -19.09 -4.98 -30.66
CA GLY A 95 -19.11 -3.94 -29.66
C GLY A 95 -18.39 -4.35 -28.34
N ILE A 96 -18.71 -3.65 -27.26
CA ILE A 96 -18.10 -3.88 -25.95
C ILE A 96 -18.72 -5.11 -25.28
N ASP A 97 -17.90 -6.05 -24.86
CA ASP A 97 -18.35 -7.18 -24.03
C ASP A 97 -18.56 -6.73 -22.58
N TYR A 98 -19.78 -6.28 -22.29
CA TYR A 98 -20.18 -5.84 -20.96
C TYR A 98 -20.14 -6.98 -19.92
N THR A 99 -20.29 -8.23 -20.33
CA THR A 99 -20.23 -9.39 -19.41
C THR A 99 -18.80 -9.61 -18.95
N ARG A 100 -17.83 -9.60 -19.86
CA ARG A 100 -16.41 -9.70 -19.57
C ARG A 100 -15.94 -8.48 -18.74
N LEU A 101 -16.35 -7.27 -19.13
CA LEU A 101 -16.07 -6.04 -18.40
C LEU A 101 -16.61 -6.09 -16.97
N GLY A 102 -17.88 -6.45 -16.78
CA GLY A 102 -18.50 -6.56 -15.47
C GLY A 102 -17.81 -7.57 -14.56
N ARG A 103 -17.36 -8.71 -15.10
CA ARG A 103 -16.59 -9.70 -14.33
C ARG A 103 -15.24 -9.13 -13.89
N ILE A 104 -14.51 -8.45 -14.76
CA ILE A 104 -13.23 -7.82 -14.42
C ILE A 104 -13.43 -6.75 -13.34
N LEU A 105 -14.42 -5.89 -13.47
CA LEU A 105 -14.73 -4.85 -12.48
C LEU A 105 -15.14 -5.44 -11.12
N THR A 106 -15.87 -6.55 -11.12
CA THR A 106 -16.21 -7.28 -9.88
C THR A 106 -14.96 -7.83 -9.20
N VAL A 107 -14.01 -8.37 -9.96
CA VAL A 107 -12.72 -8.82 -9.41
C VAL A 107 -11.93 -7.65 -8.83
N VAL A 108 -11.85 -6.52 -9.54
CA VAL A 108 -11.18 -5.29 -9.05
C VAL A 108 -11.82 -4.82 -7.76
N LEU A 109 -13.15 -4.78 -7.70
CA LEU A 109 -13.89 -4.41 -6.49
C LEU A 109 -13.56 -5.35 -5.32
N ALA A 110 -13.54 -6.67 -5.58
CA ALA A 110 -13.19 -7.66 -4.57
C ALA A 110 -11.75 -7.50 -4.05
N LEU A 111 -10.79 -7.17 -4.93
CA LEU A 111 -9.40 -6.88 -4.56
C LEU A 111 -9.31 -5.65 -3.64
N TYR A 112 -10.02 -4.57 -3.97
CA TYR A 112 -10.02 -3.35 -3.14
C TYR A 112 -10.72 -3.57 -1.80
N ILE A 113 -11.86 -4.27 -1.79
CA ILE A 113 -12.55 -4.62 -0.54
C ILE A 113 -11.66 -5.51 0.33
N GLY A 114 -11.04 -6.53 -0.25
CA GLY A 114 -10.09 -7.40 0.45
C GLY A 114 -8.91 -6.63 1.05
N SER A 115 -8.32 -5.72 0.27
CA SER A 115 -7.26 -4.82 0.72
C SER A 115 -7.72 -3.93 1.88
N ALA A 116 -8.91 -3.33 1.78
CA ALA A 116 -9.47 -2.47 2.83
C ALA A 116 -9.73 -3.25 4.13
N VAL A 117 -10.28 -4.46 4.04
CA VAL A 117 -10.51 -5.33 5.20
C VAL A 117 -9.20 -5.70 5.89
N LEU A 118 -8.17 -6.09 5.12
CA LEU A 118 -6.86 -6.41 5.68
C LEU A 118 -6.19 -5.18 6.32
N ASN A 119 -6.31 -4.01 5.70
CA ASN A 119 -5.80 -2.76 6.25
C ASN A 119 -6.51 -2.39 7.57
N TRP A 120 -7.83 -2.53 7.62
CA TRP A 120 -8.61 -2.32 8.83
C TRP A 120 -8.19 -3.30 9.95
N LEU A 121 -8.06 -4.59 9.61
CA LEU A 121 -7.60 -5.62 10.55
C LEU A 121 -6.20 -5.33 11.10
N GLN A 122 -5.27 -4.92 10.24
CA GLN A 122 -3.93 -4.48 10.61
C GLN A 122 -3.97 -3.34 11.62
N GLY A 123 -4.74 -2.28 11.32
CA GLY A 123 -4.89 -1.12 12.19
C GLY A 123 -5.50 -1.49 13.54
N TRP A 124 -6.53 -2.33 13.55
CA TRP A 124 -7.18 -2.80 14.77
C TRP A 124 -6.24 -3.65 15.66
N LEU A 125 -5.48 -4.57 15.07
CA LEU A 125 -4.50 -5.37 15.79
C LEU A 125 -3.37 -4.51 16.35
N LEU A 126 -2.85 -3.58 15.55
CA LEU A 126 -1.79 -2.68 15.96
C LEU A 126 -2.25 -1.77 17.11
N ASN A 127 -3.47 -1.23 17.03
CA ASN A 127 -4.06 -0.44 18.12
C ASN A 127 -4.16 -1.25 19.43
N ARG A 128 -4.59 -2.51 19.36
CA ARG A 128 -4.63 -3.39 20.55
C ARG A 128 -3.26 -3.60 21.17
N VAL A 129 -2.22 -3.77 20.38
CA VAL A 129 -0.84 -3.89 20.86
C VAL A 129 -0.40 -2.59 21.53
N THR A 130 -0.67 -1.46 20.87
CA THR A 130 -0.33 -0.12 21.36
C THR A 130 -0.95 0.18 22.73
N VAL A 131 -2.26 -0.08 22.88
CA VAL A 131 -2.94 0.13 24.17
C VAL A 131 -2.32 -0.73 25.30
N LYS A 132 -1.93 -1.97 25.00
CA LYS A 132 -1.26 -2.83 25.98
C LYS A 132 0.15 -2.35 26.33
N VAL A 133 0.89 -1.85 25.34
CA VAL A 133 2.21 -1.25 25.56
C VAL A 133 2.09 0.02 26.40
N LEU A 134 1.11 0.88 26.10
CA LEU A 134 0.80 2.09 26.85
C LEU A 134 0.51 1.77 28.33
N TYR A 135 -0.37 0.79 28.58
CA TYR A 135 -0.68 0.37 29.94
C TYR A 135 0.56 -0.08 30.71
N ARG A 136 1.41 -0.90 30.10
CA ARG A 136 2.68 -1.34 30.72
C ARG A 136 3.64 -0.19 30.95
N LEU A 137 3.73 0.74 30.01
CA LEU A 137 4.61 1.90 30.14
C LEU A 137 4.17 2.77 31.32
N ARG A 138 2.87 3.05 31.44
CA ARG A 138 2.30 3.80 32.56
C ARG A 138 2.60 3.11 33.90
N ALA A 139 2.37 1.80 34.00
CA ALA A 139 2.66 1.04 35.23
C ALA A 139 4.15 1.09 35.60
N GLN A 140 5.07 1.01 34.61
CA GLN A 140 6.51 1.13 34.87
C GLN A 140 6.91 2.53 35.34
N VAL A 141 6.31 3.57 34.80
CA VAL A 141 6.58 4.95 35.20
C VAL A 141 6.02 5.21 36.59
N GLU A 142 4.82 4.74 36.87
CA GLU A 142 4.18 4.84 38.18
C GLU A 142 5.02 4.14 39.27
N ASP A 143 5.44 2.88 39.07
CA ASP A 143 6.32 2.15 39.97
C ASP A 143 7.64 2.89 40.20
N LYS A 144 8.19 3.51 39.17
CA LYS A 144 9.41 4.29 39.30
C LYS A 144 9.20 5.57 40.09
N VAL A 145 8.07 6.26 39.91
CA VAL A 145 7.71 7.46 40.67
C VAL A 145 7.53 7.14 42.14
N HIS A 146 6.88 6.02 42.48
CA HIS A 146 6.73 5.59 43.90
C HIS A 146 8.05 5.28 44.58
N ARG A 147 9.13 5.02 43.86
CA ARG A 147 10.47 4.76 44.42
C ARG A 147 11.35 6.01 44.47
N LEU A 148 10.87 7.17 44.04
CA LEU A 148 11.64 8.41 44.13
C LEU A 148 11.63 8.98 45.54
N PRO A 149 12.76 9.55 46.00
CA PRO A 149 12.83 10.20 47.30
C PRO A 149 11.97 11.47 47.35
N LEU A 150 11.47 11.83 48.54
CA LEU A 150 10.63 13.03 48.74
C LEU A 150 11.30 14.31 48.24
N SER A 151 12.62 14.42 48.37
CA SER A 151 13.40 15.56 47.86
C SER A 151 13.26 15.81 46.37
N TYR A 152 12.93 14.80 45.59
CA TYR A 152 12.64 14.94 44.15
C TYR A 152 11.33 15.69 43.92
N PHE A 153 10.32 15.42 44.74
CA PHE A 153 8.99 16.06 44.64
C PHE A 153 8.99 17.50 45.10
N ASP A 154 9.93 17.87 45.97
CA ASP A 154 10.12 19.25 46.42
C ASP A 154 10.83 20.10 45.35
N ALA A 155 11.63 19.47 44.49
CA ALA A 155 12.38 20.14 43.42
C ALA A 155 11.62 20.28 42.09
N VAL A 156 10.56 19.51 41.88
CA VAL A 156 9.81 19.48 40.63
C VAL A 156 8.36 19.89 40.86
N GLN A 157 7.84 20.79 40.01
CA GLN A 157 6.42 21.20 40.06
C GLN A 157 5.51 19.99 39.81
N ARG A 158 4.53 19.77 40.70
CA ARG A 158 3.57 18.65 40.59
C ARG A 158 2.86 18.58 39.25
N GLY A 159 2.55 19.74 38.65
CA GLY A 159 1.93 19.82 37.32
C GLY A 159 2.81 19.31 36.18
N GLU A 160 4.13 19.56 36.25
CA GLU A 160 5.09 19.07 35.26
C GLU A 160 5.22 17.54 35.34
N LEU A 161 5.24 16.99 36.56
CA LEU A 161 5.31 15.55 36.78
C LEU A 161 4.05 14.86 36.22
N LEU A 162 2.87 15.42 36.46
CA LEU A 162 1.60 14.89 35.96
C LEU A 162 1.53 14.96 34.43
N SER A 163 1.99 16.05 33.83
CA SER A 163 2.04 16.21 32.38
C SER A 163 2.97 15.18 31.73
N ARG A 164 4.13 14.92 32.31
CA ARG A 164 5.04 13.88 31.81
C ARG A 164 4.46 12.48 31.92
N LEU A 165 3.74 12.20 33.03
CA LEU A 165 3.11 10.91 33.25
C LEU A 165 1.95 10.59 32.30
N THR A 166 1.26 11.61 31.83
CA THR A 166 0.08 11.46 30.95
C THR A 166 0.40 11.80 29.52
N ASN A 167 0.71 13.07 29.22
CA ASN A 167 0.81 13.58 27.85
C ASN A 167 2.04 13.04 27.12
N ASP A 168 3.21 12.96 27.77
CA ASP A 168 4.43 12.50 27.11
C ASP A 168 4.36 11.02 26.78
N VAL A 169 3.80 10.21 27.68
CA VAL A 169 3.60 8.76 27.45
C VAL A 169 2.61 8.51 26.32
N ASP A 170 1.52 9.27 26.27
CA ASP A 170 0.52 9.16 25.18
C ASP A 170 1.11 9.60 23.84
N ASN A 171 1.82 10.72 23.80
CA ASN A 171 2.47 11.23 22.60
C ASN A 171 3.51 10.25 22.04
N VAL A 172 4.36 9.68 22.91
CA VAL A 172 5.35 8.68 22.51
C VAL A 172 4.67 7.44 21.94
N THR A 173 3.60 6.98 22.56
CA THR A 173 2.90 5.77 22.13
C THR A 173 2.16 5.97 20.82
N ASN A 174 1.48 7.11 20.67
CA ASN A 174 0.79 7.45 19.41
C ASN A 174 1.78 7.64 18.24
N THR A 175 2.89 8.33 18.50
CA THR A 175 3.95 8.52 17.50
C THR A 175 4.56 7.17 17.10
N LEU A 176 4.80 6.28 18.06
CA LEU A 176 5.31 4.94 17.78
C LEU A 176 4.34 4.14 16.90
N GLN A 177 3.05 4.14 17.25
CA GLN A 177 2.00 3.45 16.48
C GLN A 177 1.95 3.95 15.05
N GLN A 178 1.87 5.28 14.88
CA GLN A 178 1.78 5.89 13.56
C GLN A 178 3.04 5.66 12.73
N SER A 179 4.22 5.85 13.33
CA SER A 179 5.50 5.63 12.64
C SER A 179 5.69 4.17 12.24
N LEU A 180 5.33 3.23 13.12
CA LEU A 180 5.46 1.80 12.84
C LEU A 180 4.52 1.37 11.71
N SER A 181 3.25 1.81 11.76
CA SER A 181 2.26 1.52 10.72
C SER A 181 2.67 2.12 9.38
N SER A 182 3.04 3.40 9.36
CA SER A 182 3.44 4.10 8.13
C SER A 182 4.71 3.51 7.53
N ALA A 183 5.73 3.26 8.34
CA ALA A 183 6.99 2.68 7.87
C ALA A 183 6.76 1.29 7.25
N LEU A 184 6.00 0.42 7.94
CA LEU A 184 5.71 -0.92 7.45
C LEU A 184 4.95 -0.86 6.10
N THR A 185 3.88 -0.07 6.04
CA THR A 185 3.07 0.05 4.82
C THR A 185 3.87 0.69 3.69
N SER A 186 4.63 1.77 3.95
CA SER A 186 5.41 2.47 2.92
C SER A 186 6.50 1.57 2.32
N ILE A 187 7.26 0.87 3.16
CA ILE A 187 8.32 -0.04 2.68
C ILE A 187 7.71 -1.15 1.82
N LEU A 188 6.65 -1.79 2.30
CA LEU A 188 5.99 -2.86 1.57
C LEU A 188 5.36 -2.37 0.26
N THR A 189 4.76 -1.16 0.26
CA THR A 189 4.19 -0.55 -0.94
C THR A 189 5.29 -0.27 -1.97
N VAL A 190 6.39 0.35 -1.57
CA VAL A 190 7.51 0.62 -2.49
C VAL A 190 8.04 -0.68 -3.09
N VAL A 191 8.30 -1.69 -2.26
CA VAL A 191 8.78 -3.00 -2.74
C VAL A 191 7.75 -3.68 -3.64
N GLY A 192 6.47 -3.66 -3.27
CA GLY A 192 5.37 -4.25 -4.05
C GLY A 192 5.18 -3.56 -5.41
N VAL A 193 5.18 -2.22 -5.42
CA VAL A 193 5.05 -1.43 -6.66
C VAL A 193 6.24 -1.66 -7.58
N LEU A 194 7.47 -1.60 -7.05
CA LEU A 194 8.67 -1.88 -7.83
C LEU A 194 8.64 -3.30 -8.40
N GLY A 195 8.31 -4.31 -7.59
CA GLY A 195 8.17 -5.68 -8.04
C GLY A 195 7.15 -5.82 -9.18
N MET A 196 6.00 -5.16 -9.08
CA MET A 196 4.99 -5.14 -10.14
C MET A 196 5.50 -4.43 -11.40
N MET A 197 6.14 -3.28 -11.27
CA MET A 197 6.70 -2.54 -12.40
C MET A 197 7.73 -3.38 -13.16
N PHE A 198 8.63 -4.04 -12.45
CA PHE A 198 9.59 -4.95 -13.08
C PHE A 198 8.92 -6.15 -13.77
N SER A 199 7.81 -6.66 -13.23
CA SER A 199 7.04 -7.76 -13.83
C SER A 199 6.30 -7.35 -15.11
N ILE A 200 5.94 -6.08 -15.26
CA ILE A 200 5.23 -5.56 -16.45
C ILE A 200 6.25 -5.12 -17.50
N SER A 201 7.22 -4.28 -17.13
CA SER A 201 8.25 -3.78 -18.04
C SER A 201 9.48 -3.32 -17.27
N TRP A 202 10.55 -4.10 -17.36
CA TRP A 202 11.82 -3.76 -16.71
C TRP A 202 12.41 -2.43 -17.21
N LYS A 203 12.19 -2.10 -18.50
CA LYS A 203 12.66 -0.83 -19.09
C LYS A 203 11.98 0.37 -18.46
N LEU A 204 10.64 0.34 -18.33
CA LEU A 204 9.87 1.42 -17.71
C LEU A 204 10.15 1.51 -16.20
N ALA A 205 10.39 0.38 -15.53
CA ALA A 205 10.78 0.37 -14.13
C ALA A 205 12.11 1.07 -13.90
N LEU A 206 13.12 0.85 -14.76
CA LEU A 206 14.41 1.56 -14.68
C LEU A 206 14.25 3.08 -14.91
N VAL A 207 13.46 3.49 -15.89
CA VAL A 207 13.18 4.91 -16.15
C VAL A 207 12.54 5.56 -14.92
N ALA A 208 11.53 4.94 -14.32
CA ALA A 208 10.89 5.46 -13.12
C ALA A 208 11.85 5.54 -11.93
N LEU A 209 12.74 4.56 -11.79
CA LEU A 209 13.74 4.50 -10.70
C LEU A 209 14.80 5.62 -10.81
N ILE A 210 15.08 6.09 -12.03
CA ILE A 210 15.98 7.23 -12.28
C ILE A 210 15.26 8.57 -12.05
N ILE A 211 14.00 8.67 -12.48
CA ILE A 211 13.22 9.92 -12.36
C ILE A 211 12.89 10.23 -10.91
N PHE A 212 12.61 9.22 -10.09
CA PHE A 212 12.19 9.40 -8.70
C PHE A 212 13.20 10.16 -7.83
N PRO A 213 14.51 9.79 -7.78
CA PRO A 213 15.50 10.57 -7.05
C PRO A 213 15.78 11.95 -7.69
N LEU A 214 15.64 12.07 -9.02
CA LEU A 214 15.80 13.35 -9.72
C LEU A 214 14.74 14.37 -9.27
N MET A 215 13.49 13.95 -9.10
CA MET A 215 12.43 14.81 -8.55
C MET A 215 12.74 15.25 -7.11
N GLY A 216 13.33 14.38 -6.28
CA GLY A 216 13.73 14.72 -4.91
C GLY A 216 14.90 15.71 -4.80
N VAL A 217 15.64 15.94 -5.89
CA VAL A 217 16.71 16.96 -5.95
C VAL A 217 16.16 18.31 -6.43
N VAL A 218 15.03 18.31 -7.17
CA VAL A 218 14.43 19.53 -7.75
C VAL A 218 13.44 20.19 -6.78
N PHE A 219 12.88 19.44 -5.80
CA PHE A 219 11.98 19.92 -4.74
C PHE A 219 12.65 19.84 -3.37
#